data_91068d2b0ee9bc45f622b555e39c306d
#
_entry.id   91068d2b0ee9bc45f622b555e39c306d
#
_cell.length_a   1.000
_cell.length_b   1.000
_cell.length_c   1.000
_cell.angle_alpha   90.00
_cell.angle_beta   90.00
_cell.angle_gamma   90.00
#
_symmetry.space_group_name_H-M   'P 1'
#
loop_
_entity.id
_entity.type
_entity.pdbx_description
1 polymer ?
#
loop_
_entity_poly.entity_id
_entity_poly.type
_entity_poly.pdbx_seq_one_letter_code
_entity_poly.pdbx_strand_id
1 'polypeptide(L)'
;MMHILVSNDDGYQAPGILALAEALSEMARVTVVAPERDRSGASNSLTLDYPLRVHGTGPHRYRVEGTPTDCVHLAITGLLSEEPDMVVSGINAGANMGDDVLYSGTVAAATEGRFLGLPAIAISLNAFEPRHLATAARVAQLIVQRLSRDPLPSDTILNINVPDLPWHEVQGWEATRLGRRHRAEPVVRDEDPRGRAIYWIGPPGSEEDAGPGTDFYAVRNGYVSVTPIQVDLTRYTALDQVAGWVSGLGRPAEEGH
;
A
#
# COMPACT_ATOMS: atom_id res chain seq x y z
N MET A 1 6.45 -7.87 24.28
CA MET A 1 6.55 -6.52 23.67
C MET A 1 6.07 -6.69 22.24
N MET A 2 5.16 -5.87 21.75
CA MET A 2 4.65 -5.93 20.38
C MET A 2 5.81 -5.87 19.37
N HIS A 3 5.75 -6.67 18.30
CA HIS A 3 6.73 -6.74 17.22
C HIS A 3 6.08 -6.26 15.92
N ILE A 4 6.59 -5.21 15.32
CA ILE A 4 6.07 -4.62 14.09
C ILE A 4 7.06 -4.86 12.95
N LEU A 5 6.55 -5.43 11.84
CA LEU A 5 7.25 -5.47 10.57
C LEU A 5 6.95 -4.18 9.79
N VAL A 6 8.01 -3.46 9.44
CA VAL A 6 7.91 -2.23 8.62
C VAL A 6 8.48 -2.49 7.23
N SER A 7 7.73 -2.11 6.20
CA SER A 7 8.13 -2.19 4.80
C SER A 7 7.73 -0.91 4.04
N ASN A 8 8.08 -0.78 2.77
CA ASN A 8 7.67 0.30 1.86
C ASN A 8 7.94 -0.10 0.41
N ASP A 9 7.67 0.80 -0.54
CA ASP A 9 8.07 0.69 -1.94
C ASP A 9 9.12 1.73 -2.38
N ASP A 10 9.30 2.83 -1.63
CA ASP A 10 10.32 3.85 -1.91
C ASP A 10 11.77 3.36 -1.68
N GLY A 11 11.93 2.19 -1.03
CA GLY A 11 13.22 1.58 -0.70
C GLY A 11 13.67 1.77 0.75
N TYR A 12 14.59 0.90 1.20
CA TYR A 12 14.99 0.76 2.62
C TYR A 12 15.67 2.00 3.23
N GLN A 13 16.16 2.94 2.42
CA GLN A 13 16.80 4.20 2.86
C GLN A 13 15.90 5.43 2.69
N ALA A 14 14.69 5.27 2.19
CA ALA A 14 13.78 6.38 1.99
C ALA A 14 13.48 7.12 3.32
N PRO A 15 13.39 8.45 3.33
CA PRO A 15 13.13 9.21 4.55
C PRO A 15 11.85 8.77 5.27
N GLY A 16 10.83 8.36 4.52
CA GLY A 16 9.54 7.91 5.06
C GLY A 16 9.66 6.66 5.93
N ILE A 17 10.33 5.61 5.45
CA ILE A 17 10.49 4.37 6.23
C ILE A 17 11.39 4.57 7.45
N LEU A 18 12.39 5.44 7.34
CA LEU A 18 13.26 5.77 8.46
C LEU A 18 12.49 6.48 9.57
N ALA A 19 11.69 7.50 9.21
CA ALA A 19 10.84 8.23 10.15
C ALA A 19 9.79 7.31 10.80
N LEU A 20 9.17 6.42 10.01
CA LEU A 20 8.20 5.45 10.51
C LEU A 20 8.82 4.47 11.50
N ALA A 21 9.96 3.88 11.14
CA ALA A 21 10.64 2.91 11.99
C ALA A 21 11.14 3.54 13.30
N GLU A 22 11.67 4.77 13.26
CA GLU A 22 12.07 5.52 14.45
C GLU A 22 10.89 5.75 15.40
N ALA A 23 9.80 6.31 14.88
CA ALA A 23 8.61 6.59 15.68
C ALA A 23 7.99 5.34 16.30
N LEU A 24 7.85 4.25 15.55
CA LEU A 24 7.31 3.00 16.06
C LEU A 24 8.23 2.30 17.06
N SER A 25 9.55 2.52 16.98
CA SER A 25 10.52 1.95 17.91
C SER A 25 10.39 2.49 19.34
N GLU A 26 9.71 3.62 19.54
CA GLU A 26 9.41 4.16 20.87
C GLU A 26 8.39 3.28 21.64
N MET A 27 7.60 2.47 20.92
CA MET A 27 6.50 1.71 21.53
C MET A 27 6.50 0.20 21.24
N ALA A 28 7.32 -0.26 20.31
CA ALA A 28 7.37 -1.64 19.87
C ALA A 28 8.79 -2.06 19.45
N ARG A 29 9.04 -3.36 19.37
CA ARG A 29 10.18 -3.89 18.63
C ARG A 29 9.88 -3.73 17.12
N VAL A 30 10.76 -3.10 16.39
CA VAL A 30 10.59 -2.87 14.95
C VAL A 30 11.62 -3.66 14.16
N THR A 31 11.17 -4.38 13.16
CA THR A 31 12.01 -4.97 12.12
C THR A 31 11.67 -4.33 10.78
N VAL A 32 12.69 -3.85 10.08
CA VAL A 32 12.55 -3.27 8.73
C VAL A 32 12.98 -4.29 7.69
N VAL A 33 12.08 -4.62 6.76
CA VAL A 33 12.40 -5.43 5.57
C VAL A 33 11.80 -4.72 4.36
N ALA A 34 12.66 -4.16 3.51
CA ALA A 34 12.22 -3.28 2.44
C ALA A 34 13.04 -3.48 1.15
N PRO A 35 12.53 -3.09 0.00
CA PRO A 35 13.24 -3.16 -1.27
C PRO A 35 14.57 -2.40 -1.24
N GLU A 36 15.55 -2.91 -1.96
CA GLU A 36 16.87 -2.26 -2.09
C GLU A 36 16.79 -0.86 -2.72
N ARG A 37 15.81 -0.65 -3.60
CA ARG A 37 15.59 0.59 -4.35
C ARG A 37 14.09 0.84 -4.50
N ASP A 38 13.76 1.99 -5.03
CA ASP A 38 12.39 2.35 -5.39
C ASP A 38 11.76 1.30 -6.33
N ARG A 39 10.55 0.87 -5.96
CA ARG A 39 9.68 -0.09 -6.63
C ARG A 39 8.28 0.46 -6.83
N SER A 40 8.14 1.78 -6.99
CA SER A 40 6.85 2.42 -7.24
C SER A 40 6.11 1.76 -8.42
N GLY A 41 4.82 1.54 -8.25
CA GLY A 41 3.99 0.86 -9.26
C GLY A 41 4.17 -0.66 -9.33
N ALA A 42 4.88 -1.29 -8.40
CA ALA A 42 5.08 -2.75 -8.39
C ALA A 42 3.79 -3.54 -8.12
N SER A 43 2.77 -2.93 -7.51
CA SER A 43 1.52 -3.60 -7.15
C SER A 43 1.76 -4.88 -6.32
N ASN A 44 0.79 -5.80 -6.27
CA ASN A 44 0.87 -7.07 -5.53
C ASN A 44 1.68 -8.15 -6.28
N SER A 45 2.86 -7.82 -6.81
CA SER A 45 3.67 -8.76 -7.57
C SER A 45 4.64 -9.53 -6.69
N LEU A 46 4.68 -10.86 -6.87
CA LEU A 46 5.68 -11.77 -6.29
C LEU A 46 6.72 -12.15 -7.36
N THR A 47 7.98 -12.22 -6.95
CA THR A 47 9.08 -12.69 -7.80
C THR A 47 9.17 -14.20 -7.72
N LEU A 48 8.75 -14.90 -8.78
CA LEU A 48 8.68 -16.36 -8.83
C LEU A 48 9.71 -16.99 -9.78
N ASP A 49 10.38 -16.20 -10.59
CA ASP A 49 11.26 -16.66 -11.69
C ASP A 49 12.75 -16.66 -11.34
N TYR A 50 13.14 -16.04 -10.24
CA TYR A 50 14.52 -16.05 -9.72
C TYR A 50 14.56 -15.93 -8.18
N PRO A 51 15.66 -16.36 -7.54
CA PRO A 51 15.80 -16.30 -6.09
C PRO A 51 16.02 -14.86 -5.61
N LEU A 52 15.39 -14.51 -4.48
CA LEU A 52 15.58 -13.24 -3.82
C LEU A 52 16.86 -13.22 -2.99
N ARG A 53 17.59 -12.10 -3.01
CA ARG A 53 18.73 -11.85 -2.13
C ARG A 53 18.37 -10.90 -1.02
N VAL A 54 18.78 -11.26 0.20
CA VAL A 54 18.57 -10.47 1.42
C VAL A 54 19.92 -10.05 1.98
N HIS A 55 20.02 -8.78 2.34
CA HIS A 55 21.21 -8.23 2.98
C HIS A 55 20.87 -7.54 4.28
N GLY A 56 21.52 -7.92 5.36
CA GLY A 56 21.45 -7.20 6.63
C GLY A 56 22.13 -5.83 6.51
N THR A 57 21.45 -4.76 6.90
CA THR A 57 21.96 -3.37 6.85
C THR A 57 22.16 -2.77 8.24
N GLY A 58 21.80 -3.50 9.28
CA GLY A 58 21.91 -3.14 10.69
C GLY A 58 21.08 -4.08 11.58
N PRO A 59 21.05 -3.84 12.89
CA PRO A 59 20.19 -4.60 13.79
C PRO A 59 18.71 -4.52 13.35
N HIS A 60 18.09 -5.68 13.12
CA HIS A 60 16.69 -5.78 12.67
C HIS A 60 16.36 -4.98 11.39
N ARG A 61 17.34 -4.80 10.49
CA ARG A 61 17.15 -4.07 9.24
C ARG A 61 17.71 -4.87 8.06
N TYR A 62 16.87 -5.07 7.05
CA TYR A 62 17.18 -5.87 5.87
C TYR A 62 16.73 -5.16 4.59
N ARG A 63 17.56 -5.22 3.55
CA ARG A 63 17.17 -4.86 2.19
C ARG A 63 17.02 -6.12 1.34
N VAL A 64 16.06 -6.12 0.44
CA VAL A 64 15.74 -7.24 -0.44
C VAL A 64 15.82 -6.81 -1.90
N GLU A 65 16.42 -7.61 -2.76
CA GLU A 65 16.40 -7.43 -4.21
C GLU A 65 15.07 -7.94 -4.78
N GLY A 66 13.96 -7.33 -4.34
CA GLY A 66 12.60 -7.78 -4.64
C GLY A 66 11.58 -6.62 -4.62
N THR A 67 10.31 -6.99 -4.70
CA THR A 67 9.16 -6.09 -4.58
C THR A 67 8.80 -5.85 -3.11
N PRO A 68 7.94 -4.87 -2.79
CA PRO A 68 7.39 -4.70 -1.44
C PRO A 68 6.66 -5.96 -0.92
N THR A 69 5.90 -6.62 -1.79
CA THR A 69 5.22 -7.88 -1.50
C THR A 69 6.22 -8.98 -1.14
N ASP A 70 7.30 -9.13 -1.93
CA ASP A 70 8.39 -10.09 -1.66
C ASP A 70 9.02 -9.85 -0.28
N CYS A 71 9.22 -8.58 0.09
CA CYS A 71 9.83 -8.21 1.37
C CYS A 71 9.00 -8.70 2.56
N VAL A 72 7.68 -8.46 2.52
CA VAL A 72 6.76 -8.88 3.59
C VAL A 72 6.60 -10.39 3.59
N HIS A 73 6.39 -11.00 2.42
CA HIS A 73 6.26 -12.45 2.29
C HIS A 73 7.48 -13.17 2.88
N LEU A 74 8.67 -12.79 2.41
CA LEU A 74 9.92 -13.38 2.85
C LEU A 74 10.16 -13.18 4.35
N ALA A 75 9.87 -11.98 4.88
CA ALA A 75 10.03 -11.68 6.28
C ALA A 75 9.23 -12.64 7.17
N ILE A 76 7.96 -12.83 6.86
CA ILE A 76 7.02 -13.61 7.69
C ILE A 76 7.22 -15.11 7.49
N THR A 77 7.46 -15.56 6.25
CA THR A 77 7.48 -16.99 5.93
C THR A 77 8.85 -17.67 6.07
N GLY A 78 9.94 -16.90 6.23
CA GLY A 78 11.27 -17.53 6.23
C GLY A 78 12.43 -16.77 6.85
N LEU A 79 12.40 -15.43 6.89
CA LEU A 79 13.55 -14.64 7.34
C LEU A 79 13.54 -14.40 8.86
N LEU A 80 12.36 -14.12 9.44
CA LEU A 80 12.22 -13.83 10.84
C LEU A 80 12.03 -15.11 11.65
N SER A 81 12.73 -15.23 12.78
CA SER A 81 12.56 -16.37 13.70
C SER A 81 11.29 -16.29 14.53
N GLU A 82 10.73 -15.10 14.66
CA GLU A 82 9.49 -14.83 15.39
C GLU A 82 8.56 -14.03 14.48
N GLU A 83 7.31 -14.47 14.39
CA GLU A 83 6.28 -13.80 13.62
C GLU A 83 5.99 -12.41 14.20
N PRO A 84 5.87 -11.35 13.36
CA PRO A 84 5.45 -10.04 13.86
C PRO A 84 3.96 -10.03 14.22
N ASP A 85 3.57 -9.10 15.08
CA ASP A 85 2.18 -8.91 15.49
C ASP A 85 1.40 -8.04 14.49
N MET A 86 2.09 -7.29 13.63
CA MET A 86 1.50 -6.32 12.70
C MET A 86 2.46 -5.97 11.57
N VAL A 87 1.90 -5.63 10.41
CA VAL A 87 2.64 -5.04 9.28
C VAL A 87 2.24 -3.57 9.13
N VAL A 88 3.23 -2.68 9.06
CA VAL A 88 3.03 -1.26 8.76
C VAL A 88 3.89 -0.90 7.56
N SER A 89 3.24 -0.54 6.45
CA SER A 89 3.90 -0.17 5.21
C SER A 89 3.88 1.33 4.99
N GLY A 90 5.03 1.93 4.71
CA GLY A 90 5.21 3.37 4.46
C GLY A 90 6.41 3.95 5.20
N ILE A 91 6.45 5.27 5.45
CA ILE A 91 5.54 6.32 4.94
C ILE A 91 5.86 6.57 3.47
N ASN A 92 4.88 6.39 2.60
CA ASN A 92 5.05 6.63 1.17
C ASN A 92 5.15 8.13 0.86
N ALA A 93 6.06 8.50 -0.03
CA ALA A 93 6.14 9.84 -0.61
C ALA A 93 5.15 9.94 -1.79
N GLY A 94 4.00 10.53 -1.54
CA GLY A 94 2.85 10.59 -2.45
C GLY A 94 1.66 9.81 -1.89
N ALA A 95 0.46 10.31 -2.17
CA ALA A 95 -0.78 9.69 -1.70
C ALA A 95 -1.11 8.41 -2.50
N ASN A 96 -1.76 7.46 -1.83
CA ASN A 96 -2.35 6.28 -2.43
C ASN A 96 -3.88 6.36 -2.24
N MET A 97 -4.58 7.02 -3.15
CA MET A 97 -6.00 7.33 -3.06
C MET A 97 -6.76 6.86 -4.30
N GLY A 98 -8.06 6.60 -4.13
CA GLY A 98 -8.91 6.15 -5.22
C GLY A 98 -8.37 4.90 -5.92
N ASP A 99 -8.43 4.89 -7.25
CA ASP A 99 -7.99 3.76 -8.08
C ASP A 99 -6.47 3.50 -8.01
N ASP A 100 -5.66 4.50 -7.58
CA ASP A 100 -4.20 4.37 -7.48
C ASP A 100 -3.79 3.27 -6.48
N VAL A 101 -4.65 2.96 -5.51
CA VAL A 101 -4.48 1.88 -4.53
C VAL A 101 -4.13 0.53 -5.19
N LEU A 102 -4.69 0.26 -6.38
CA LEU A 102 -4.46 -1.00 -7.11
C LEU A 102 -3.02 -1.15 -7.64
N TYR A 103 -2.31 -0.04 -7.83
CA TYR A 103 -0.94 -0.02 -8.34
C TYR A 103 0.11 0.21 -7.24
N SER A 104 -0.35 0.58 -6.04
CA SER A 104 0.52 0.95 -4.92
C SER A 104 1.32 -0.23 -4.37
N GLY A 105 2.64 -0.10 -4.34
CA GLY A 105 3.52 -1.03 -3.65
C GLY A 105 3.41 -0.94 -2.12
N THR A 106 3.15 0.27 -1.60
CA THR A 106 2.89 0.49 -0.17
C THR A 106 1.65 -0.27 0.30
N VAL A 107 0.53 -0.16 -0.46
CA VAL A 107 -0.71 -0.91 -0.16
C VAL A 107 -0.49 -2.41 -0.37
N ALA A 108 0.28 -2.80 -1.38
CA ALA A 108 0.60 -4.19 -1.66
C ALA A 108 1.35 -4.88 -0.51
N ALA A 109 2.33 -4.21 0.11
CA ALA A 109 3.02 -4.72 1.28
C ALA A 109 2.08 -4.94 2.48
N ALA A 110 1.16 -4.00 2.72
CA ALA A 110 0.14 -4.17 3.75
C ALA A 110 -0.83 -5.32 3.42
N THR A 111 -1.21 -5.44 2.15
CA THR A 111 -2.06 -6.52 1.64
C THR A 111 -1.43 -7.90 1.86
N GLU A 112 -0.13 -8.03 1.61
CA GLU A 112 0.60 -9.28 1.86
C GLU A 112 0.62 -9.64 3.34
N GLY A 113 0.83 -8.66 4.24
CA GLY A 113 0.73 -8.88 5.68
C GLY A 113 -0.64 -9.41 6.09
N ARG A 114 -1.70 -8.84 5.54
CA ARG A 114 -3.07 -9.30 5.76
C ARG A 114 -3.30 -10.71 5.21
N PHE A 115 -2.78 -11.06 4.02
CA PHE A 115 -2.88 -12.42 3.47
C PHE A 115 -2.25 -13.46 4.38
N LEU A 116 -1.17 -13.09 5.05
CA LEU A 116 -0.47 -13.93 6.02
C LEU A 116 -1.09 -13.87 7.42
N GLY A 117 -2.26 -13.25 7.58
CA GLY A 117 -3.08 -13.28 8.79
C GLY A 117 -2.82 -12.17 9.79
N LEU A 118 -2.01 -11.18 9.45
CA LEU A 118 -1.62 -10.10 10.36
C LEU A 118 -2.45 -8.82 10.15
N PRO A 119 -2.74 -8.05 11.22
CA PRO A 119 -3.20 -6.68 11.08
C PRO A 119 -2.24 -5.87 10.22
N ALA A 120 -2.78 -5.08 9.28
CA ALA A 120 -1.95 -4.39 8.31
C ALA A 120 -2.42 -2.94 8.05
N ILE A 121 -1.44 -2.04 7.92
CA ILE A 121 -1.61 -0.62 7.67
C ILE A 121 -0.73 -0.22 6.50
N ALA A 122 -1.30 0.53 5.55
CA ALA A 122 -0.56 1.31 4.56
C ALA A 122 -0.69 2.79 4.92
N ILE A 123 0.43 3.51 5.00
CA ILE A 123 0.44 4.95 5.33
C ILE A 123 1.23 5.74 4.30
N SER A 124 0.61 6.82 3.82
CA SER A 124 1.12 7.70 2.77
C SER A 124 1.00 9.16 3.18
N LEU A 125 1.98 9.97 2.80
CA LEU A 125 1.95 11.42 2.96
C LEU A 125 1.65 12.06 1.60
N ASN A 126 0.67 12.95 1.54
CA ASN A 126 0.22 13.56 0.28
C ASN A 126 1.19 14.63 -0.23
N ALA A 127 2.43 14.21 -0.50
CA ALA A 127 3.47 15.02 -1.11
C ALA A 127 4.57 14.16 -1.72
N PHE A 128 5.01 14.46 -2.94
CA PHE A 128 6.18 13.81 -3.55
C PHE A 128 7.49 14.27 -2.91
N GLU A 129 7.52 15.50 -2.40
CA GLU A 129 8.61 16.06 -1.59
C GLU A 129 8.10 16.33 -0.17
N PRO A 130 8.07 15.32 0.70
CA PRO A 130 7.50 15.38 2.04
C PRO A 130 8.19 16.41 2.93
N ARG A 131 7.41 17.30 3.57
CA ARG A 131 7.92 18.28 4.55
C ARG A 131 7.59 17.91 5.99
N HIS A 132 6.49 17.17 6.21
CA HIS A 132 5.95 16.89 7.53
C HIS A 132 5.88 15.39 7.83
N LEU A 133 6.96 14.63 7.53
CA LEU A 133 7.05 13.20 7.85
C LEU A 133 6.76 12.90 9.34
N ALA A 134 7.13 13.81 10.24
CA ALA A 134 6.84 13.67 11.67
C ALA A 134 5.32 13.63 11.96
N THR A 135 4.51 14.35 11.18
CA THR A 135 3.05 14.29 11.28
C THR A 135 2.53 12.91 10.91
N ALA A 136 2.96 12.35 9.78
CA ALA A 136 2.56 11.01 9.34
C ALA A 136 3.08 9.92 10.29
N ALA A 137 4.29 10.05 10.82
CA ALA A 137 4.84 9.14 11.81
C ALA A 137 4.02 9.14 13.12
N ARG A 138 3.59 10.31 13.57
CA ARG A 138 2.67 10.44 14.72
C ARG A 138 1.31 9.83 14.45
N VAL A 139 0.77 10.02 13.24
CA VAL A 139 -0.47 9.35 12.79
C VAL A 139 -0.32 7.83 12.90
N ALA A 140 0.79 7.27 12.41
CA ALA A 140 1.06 5.84 12.49
C ALA A 140 1.09 5.34 13.95
N GLN A 141 1.78 6.04 14.85
CA GLN A 141 1.80 5.70 16.28
C GLN A 141 0.40 5.64 16.89
N LEU A 142 -0.42 6.65 16.64
CA LEU A 142 -1.78 6.74 17.19
C LEU A 142 -2.68 5.61 16.67
N ILE A 143 -2.61 5.30 15.38
CA ILE A 143 -3.36 4.19 14.77
C ILE A 143 -2.90 2.83 15.31
N VAL A 144 -1.61 2.58 15.38
CA VAL A 144 -1.05 1.34 15.93
C VAL A 144 -1.48 1.16 17.39
N GLN A 145 -1.39 2.22 18.21
CA GLN A 145 -1.87 2.18 19.60
C GLN A 145 -3.37 1.91 19.69
N ARG A 146 -4.16 2.46 18.78
CA ARG A 146 -5.61 2.22 18.75
C ARG A 146 -5.92 0.78 18.37
N LEU A 147 -5.33 0.27 17.29
CA LEU A 147 -5.54 -1.10 16.82
C LEU A 147 -5.10 -2.16 17.84
N SER A 148 -4.04 -1.90 18.61
CA SER A 148 -3.58 -2.82 19.64
C SER A 148 -4.55 -2.95 20.84
N ARG A 149 -5.41 -1.95 21.05
CA ARG A 149 -6.40 -1.93 22.15
C ARG A 149 -7.81 -2.31 21.67
N ASP A 150 -8.12 -1.99 20.43
CA ASP A 150 -9.44 -2.12 19.84
C ASP A 150 -9.26 -2.58 18.39
N PRO A 151 -9.03 -3.90 18.18
CA PRO A 151 -8.72 -4.44 16.86
C PRO A 151 -9.94 -4.37 15.93
N LEU A 152 -9.66 -4.11 14.66
CA LEU A 152 -10.63 -4.20 13.57
C LEU A 152 -10.79 -5.66 13.10
N PRO A 153 -11.84 -5.97 12.30
CA PRO A 153 -11.96 -7.28 11.67
C PRO A 153 -10.69 -7.68 10.93
N SER A 154 -10.33 -8.95 11.02
CA SER A 154 -9.06 -9.50 10.51
C SER A 154 -8.90 -9.42 8.99
N ASP A 155 -9.98 -9.15 8.25
CA ASP A 155 -9.99 -8.95 6.80
C ASP A 155 -9.79 -7.48 6.38
N THR A 156 -9.66 -6.58 7.34
CA THR A 156 -9.53 -5.13 7.10
C THR A 156 -8.07 -4.70 7.04
N ILE A 157 -7.72 -3.98 5.98
CA ILE A 157 -6.47 -3.23 5.86
C ILE A 157 -6.82 -1.75 6.00
N LEU A 158 -6.04 -0.99 6.77
CA LEU A 158 -6.20 0.46 6.82
C LEU A 158 -5.28 1.13 5.80
N ASN A 159 -5.87 1.78 4.81
CA ASN A 159 -5.18 2.69 3.91
C ASN A 159 -5.31 4.11 4.44
N ILE A 160 -4.19 4.70 4.85
CA ILE A 160 -4.14 5.98 5.53
C ILE A 160 -3.41 6.99 4.66
N ASN A 161 -4.06 8.10 4.36
CA ASN A 161 -3.44 9.22 3.65
C ASN A 161 -3.43 10.45 4.54
N VAL A 162 -2.25 11.01 4.75
CA VAL A 162 -2.00 12.14 5.64
C VAL A 162 -1.74 13.39 4.79
N PRO A 163 -2.39 14.54 5.07
CA PRO A 163 -2.04 15.80 4.43
C PRO A 163 -0.64 16.25 4.86
N ASP A 164 0.16 16.81 3.94
CA ASP A 164 1.50 17.30 4.25
C ASP A 164 1.45 18.64 5.00
N LEU A 165 0.98 18.59 6.22
CA LEU A 165 0.77 19.71 7.13
C LEU A 165 1.50 19.49 8.45
N PRO A 166 1.93 20.57 9.14
CA PRO A 166 2.37 20.44 10.51
C PRO A 166 1.21 19.94 11.39
N TRP A 167 1.52 19.17 12.44
CA TRP A 167 0.50 18.49 13.26
C TRP A 167 -0.64 19.40 13.75
N HIS A 168 -0.33 20.62 14.13
CA HIS A 168 -1.32 21.56 14.68
C HIS A 168 -2.29 22.15 13.64
N GLU A 169 -2.02 21.95 12.34
CA GLU A 169 -2.87 22.37 11.24
C GLU A 169 -3.75 21.21 10.71
N VAL A 170 -3.49 19.97 11.13
CA VAL A 170 -4.33 18.82 10.78
C VAL A 170 -5.71 19.00 11.42
N GLN A 171 -6.75 18.97 10.59
CA GLN A 171 -8.13 19.26 11.01
C GLN A 171 -8.79 18.12 11.80
N GLY A 172 -8.20 16.92 11.77
CA GLY A 172 -8.71 15.72 12.45
C GLY A 172 -8.66 14.49 11.56
N TRP A 173 -9.61 13.58 11.77
CA TRP A 173 -9.66 12.27 11.14
C TRP A 173 -10.99 12.06 10.44
N GLU A 174 -10.99 11.49 9.26
CA GLU A 174 -12.19 11.06 8.56
C GLU A 174 -12.10 9.59 8.15
N ALA A 175 -13.14 8.81 8.47
CA ALA A 175 -13.36 7.51 7.86
C ALA A 175 -13.88 7.75 6.44
N THR A 176 -13.18 7.24 5.46
CA THR A 176 -13.41 7.54 4.05
C THR A 176 -13.64 6.28 3.23
N ARG A 177 -14.19 6.46 2.05
CA ARG A 177 -14.15 5.49 0.97
C ARG A 177 -13.14 5.92 -0.09
N LEU A 178 -12.69 5.00 -0.91
CA LEU A 178 -11.90 5.33 -2.09
C LEU A 178 -12.73 6.22 -3.03
N GLY A 179 -12.12 7.28 -3.52
CA GLY A 179 -12.63 8.05 -4.63
C GLY A 179 -12.35 7.36 -5.97
N ARG A 180 -12.45 8.10 -7.07
CA ARG A 180 -12.16 7.60 -8.42
C ARG A 180 -11.53 8.69 -9.27
N ARG A 181 -10.65 8.26 -10.20
CA ARG A 181 -10.08 9.14 -11.21
C ARG A 181 -10.79 8.97 -12.56
N HIS A 182 -10.69 9.99 -13.40
CA HIS A 182 -10.95 9.87 -14.81
C HIS A 182 -9.93 8.93 -15.48
N ARG A 183 -10.21 8.56 -16.73
CA ARG A 183 -9.26 7.79 -17.53
C ARG A 183 -7.87 8.43 -17.50
N ALA A 184 -6.83 7.60 -17.35
CA ALA A 184 -5.44 8.03 -17.38
C ALA A 184 -5.12 8.82 -18.65
N GLU A 185 -4.20 9.78 -18.54
CA GLU A 185 -3.69 10.53 -19.68
C GLU A 185 -2.95 9.59 -20.66
N PRO A 186 -2.91 9.97 -21.96
CA PRO A 186 -2.20 9.18 -22.96
C PRO A 186 -0.72 9.00 -22.61
N VAL A 187 -0.13 7.93 -23.13
CA VAL A 187 1.33 7.73 -23.06
C VAL A 187 2.07 8.85 -23.77
N VAL A 188 3.20 9.27 -23.20
CA VAL A 188 4.09 10.26 -23.81
C VAL A 188 5.13 9.53 -24.65
N ARG A 189 5.11 9.75 -25.97
CA ARG A 189 6.13 9.23 -26.88
C ARG A 189 7.36 10.12 -26.85
N ASP A 190 8.53 9.50 -26.83
CA ASP A 190 9.84 10.16 -26.88
C ASP A 190 10.82 9.30 -27.69
N GLU A 191 12.07 9.72 -27.82
CA GLU A 191 13.12 8.98 -28.53
C GLU A 191 14.35 8.80 -27.63
N ASP A 192 14.95 7.62 -27.67
CA ASP A 192 16.22 7.37 -27.02
C ASP A 192 17.38 8.09 -27.77
N PRO A 193 18.61 8.19 -27.19
CA PRO A 193 19.75 8.85 -27.84
C PRO A 193 20.18 8.22 -29.19
N ARG A 194 19.61 7.08 -29.57
CA ARG A 194 19.83 6.41 -30.84
C ARG A 194 18.69 6.55 -31.83
N GLY A 195 17.70 7.43 -31.52
CA GLY A 195 16.51 7.70 -32.37
C GLY A 195 15.47 6.59 -32.35
N ARG A 196 15.48 5.68 -31.38
CA ARG A 196 14.46 4.63 -31.24
C ARG A 196 13.32 5.15 -30.36
N ALA A 197 12.07 4.90 -30.81
CA ALA A 197 10.89 5.30 -30.05
C ALA A 197 10.87 4.64 -28.66
N ILE A 198 10.61 5.45 -27.64
CA ILE A 198 10.34 5.05 -26.25
C ILE A 198 9.00 5.66 -25.84
N TYR A 199 8.39 5.10 -24.78
CA TYR A 199 7.10 5.56 -24.31
C TYR A 199 7.10 5.63 -22.80
N TRP A 200 6.64 6.75 -22.25
CA TRP A 200 6.40 6.94 -20.83
C TRP A 200 4.91 6.73 -20.54
N ILE A 201 4.60 6.00 -19.46
CA ILE A 201 3.23 5.95 -18.95
C ILE A 201 2.85 7.37 -18.55
N GLY A 202 1.71 7.84 -19.04
CA GLY A 202 1.18 9.16 -18.72
C GLY A 202 0.77 9.28 -17.25
N PRO A 203 0.57 10.51 -16.76
CA PRO A 203 0.10 10.72 -15.40
C PRO A 203 -1.30 10.11 -15.19
N PRO A 204 -1.68 9.79 -13.93
CA PRO A 204 -3.04 9.40 -13.63
C PRO A 204 -4.01 10.50 -14.05
N GLY A 205 -5.23 10.11 -14.43
CA GLY A 205 -6.29 11.06 -14.77
C GLY A 205 -6.66 11.97 -13.60
N SER A 206 -7.31 13.08 -13.88
CA SER A 206 -7.86 13.97 -12.87
C SER A 206 -8.88 13.24 -11.98
N GLU A 207 -9.15 13.80 -10.80
CA GLU A 207 -10.14 13.27 -9.89
C GLU A 207 -11.56 13.40 -10.50
N GLU A 208 -12.32 12.31 -10.52
CA GLU A 208 -13.72 12.26 -10.99
C GLU A 208 -14.70 12.22 -9.84
N ASP A 209 -14.52 11.25 -8.91
CA ASP A 209 -15.29 11.13 -7.69
C ASP A 209 -14.39 11.54 -6.50
N ALA A 210 -14.43 12.80 -6.15
CA ALA A 210 -13.62 13.43 -5.11
C ALA A 210 -14.46 14.33 -4.19
N GLY A 211 -15.75 14.02 -4.06
CA GLY A 211 -16.68 14.73 -3.20
C GLY A 211 -16.59 14.30 -1.72
N PRO A 212 -17.43 14.88 -0.85
CA PRO A 212 -17.46 14.54 0.58
C PRO A 212 -17.55 13.04 0.85
N GLY A 213 -16.78 12.56 1.82
CA GLY A 213 -16.69 11.16 2.20
C GLY A 213 -15.65 10.36 1.40
N THR A 214 -14.97 10.96 0.41
CA THR A 214 -13.84 10.33 -0.28
C THR A 214 -12.51 10.68 0.38
N ASP A 215 -11.51 9.82 0.17
CA ASP A 215 -10.12 10.03 0.56
C ASP A 215 -9.54 11.33 -0.03
N PHE A 216 -9.79 11.62 -1.32
CA PHE A 216 -9.39 12.88 -1.97
C PHE A 216 -9.95 14.10 -1.24
N TYR A 217 -11.24 14.07 -0.88
CA TYR A 217 -11.89 15.20 -0.22
C TYR A 217 -11.30 15.44 1.17
N ALA A 218 -11.16 14.38 1.96
CA ALA A 218 -10.64 14.48 3.33
C ALA A 218 -9.22 15.09 3.32
N VAL A 219 -8.31 14.54 2.53
CA VAL A 219 -6.90 14.99 2.48
C VAL A 219 -6.80 16.43 1.96
N ARG A 220 -7.58 16.80 0.94
CA ARG A 220 -7.63 18.17 0.41
C ARG A 220 -8.07 19.20 1.45
N ASN A 221 -8.96 18.79 2.37
CA ASN A 221 -9.44 19.64 3.44
C ASN A 221 -8.63 19.54 4.74
N GLY A 222 -7.44 18.95 4.70
CA GLY A 222 -6.53 18.89 5.84
C GLY A 222 -6.84 17.80 6.86
N TYR A 223 -7.73 16.84 6.55
CA TYR A 223 -8.02 15.70 7.42
C TYR A 223 -7.12 14.50 7.07
N VAL A 224 -6.80 13.71 8.09
CA VAL A 224 -6.25 12.37 7.87
C VAL A 224 -7.37 11.47 7.35
N SER A 225 -7.20 10.96 6.15
CA SER A 225 -8.11 9.98 5.55
C SER A 225 -7.76 8.58 6.05
N VAL A 226 -8.75 7.85 6.56
CA VAL A 226 -8.62 6.46 6.99
C VAL A 226 -9.64 5.63 6.22
N THR A 227 -9.18 4.93 5.19
CA THR A 227 -10.03 4.11 4.33
C THR A 227 -9.84 2.63 4.68
N PRO A 228 -10.88 1.94 5.19
CA PRO A 228 -10.84 0.49 5.31
C PRO A 228 -10.95 -0.14 3.92
N ILE A 229 -9.97 -0.97 3.58
CA ILE A 229 -9.97 -1.73 2.33
C ILE A 229 -9.90 -3.23 2.61
N GLN A 230 -10.39 -4.02 1.67
CA GLN A 230 -10.36 -5.48 1.70
C GLN A 230 -9.89 -6.04 0.37
N VAL A 231 -9.46 -7.29 0.37
CA VAL A 231 -8.88 -7.94 -0.82
C VAL A 231 -9.90 -8.65 -1.68
N ASP A 232 -11.10 -8.91 -1.14
CA ASP A 232 -12.16 -9.59 -1.88
C ASP A 232 -12.72 -8.66 -2.96
N LEU A 233 -12.37 -8.96 -4.21
CA LEU A 233 -12.81 -8.23 -5.40
C LEU A 233 -14.12 -8.77 -5.98
N THR A 234 -14.77 -9.73 -5.33
CA THR A 234 -16.01 -10.34 -5.82
C THR A 234 -17.17 -9.35 -5.74
N ARG A 235 -17.78 -9.07 -6.87
CA ARG A 235 -19.02 -8.27 -6.92
C ARG A 235 -20.22 -9.15 -6.57
N TYR A 236 -20.45 -9.39 -5.29
CA TYR A 236 -21.53 -10.26 -4.78
C TYR A 236 -22.90 -9.88 -5.33
N THR A 237 -23.19 -8.59 -5.46
CA THR A 237 -24.48 -8.09 -5.98
C THR A 237 -24.74 -8.44 -7.45
N ALA A 238 -23.76 -8.94 -8.18
CA ALA A 238 -23.88 -9.34 -9.59
C ALA A 238 -23.97 -10.86 -9.78
N LEU A 239 -23.80 -11.68 -8.72
CA LEU A 239 -23.72 -13.14 -8.84
C LEU A 239 -24.98 -13.73 -9.45
N ASP A 240 -26.19 -13.33 -9.02
CA ASP A 240 -27.45 -13.85 -9.54
C ASP A 240 -27.64 -13.49 -11.03
N GLN A 241 -27.27 -12.28 -11.40
CA GLN A 241 -27.31 -11.82 -12.80
C GLN A 241 -26.36 -12.65 -13.67
N VAL A 242 -25.13 -12.88 -13.19
CA VAL A 242 -24.13 -13.68 -13.91
C VAL A 242 -24.57 -15.15 -13.97
N ALA A 243 -25.12 -15.70 -12.89
CA ALA A 243 -25.64 -17.07 -12.87
C ALA A 243 -26.73 -17.27 -13.93
N GLY A 244 -27.67 -16.32 -14.06
CA GLY A 244 -28.68 -16.35 -15.11
C GLY A 244 -28.07 -16.24 -16.51
N TRP A 245 -27.05 -15.40 -16.68
CA TRP A 245 -26.38 -15.22 -17.97
C TRP A 245 -25.62 -16.49 -18.41
N VAL A 246 -24.85 -17.12 -17.50
CA VAL A 246 -24.08 -18.34 -17.85
C VAL A 246 -24.97 -19.56 -18.08
N SER A 247 -26.16 -19.63 -17.46
CA SER A 247 -27.11 -20.72 -17.67
C SER A 247 -27.63 -20.78 -19.11
N GLY A 248 -27.62 -19.65 -19.81
CA GLY A 248 -27.99 -19.53 -21.23
C GLY A 248 -26.90 -19.98 -22.22
N LEU A 249 -25.67 -20.28 -21.78
CA LEU A 249 -24.57 -20.65 -22.68
C LEU A 249 -24.63 -22.13 -23.15
N GLY A 250 -25.50 -22.94 -22.58
CA GLY A 250 -25.56 -24.38 -22.86
C GLY A 250 -24.35 -25.18 -22.31
N ARG A 251 -24.36 -26.48 -22.54
CA ARG A 251 -23.17 -27.30 -22.26
C ARG A 251 -22.18 -27.19 -23.40
N PRO A 252 -20.85 -27.19 -23.12
CA PRO A 252 -19.85 -27.33 -24.18
C PRO A 252 -20.20 -28.63 -24.96
N ALA A 253 -20.20 -28.54 -26.31
CA ALA A 253 -20.36 -29.71 -27.15
C ALA A 253 -19.25 -30.72 -26.79
N GLU A 254 -19.60 -31.99 -26.52
CA GLU A 254 -18.61 -33.05 -26.44
C GLU A 254 -17.98 -33.15 -27.83
N GLU A 255 -16.71 -32.70 -27.95
CA GLU A 255 -15.92 -33.00 -29.13
C GLU A 255 -15.76 -34.53 -29.20
N GLY A 256 -16.52 -35.17 -30.08
CA GLY A 256 -16.43 -36.61 -30.34
C GLY A 256 -15.01 -36.95 -30.81
N HIS A 257 -14.39 -37.89 -30.17
CA HIS A 257 -13.13 -38.55 -30.55
C HIS A 257 -13.29 -39.36 -31.82
#